data_d9590b460807e395bb362aab852b25e9
#
_entry.id   d9590b460807e395bb362aab852b25e9
#
_cell.length_a   1.000
_cell.length_b   1.000
_cell.length_c   1.000
_cell.angle_alpha   90.00
_cell.angle_beta   90.00
_cell.angle_gamma   90.00
#
_symmetry.space_group_name_H-M   'P 1'
#
loop_
_entity.id
_entity.type
_entity.pdbx_description
1 polymer ?
#
loop_
_entity_poly.entity_id
_entity_poly.type
_entity_poly.pdbx_seq_one_letter_code
_entity_poly.pdbx_strand_id
1 'polypeptide(L)'
;MKIAVYGATGMVGSQIVNESVTRGHEVTAISRKGAEVPGAAAQAADLADAQAFASIAQNHDVVVLATGPSRTGGEHSEWLDAMVSAYSNAEGTRLMIVGGAGTLEIDGVRLLDSPDFPEAYKAEATTAAKAFEAVKQTPETIDWTVLAPAPVIQPGERTGEYTVAKDSPAGNSISTQDYAVAMLDEIESPAHRRARFTAAN
;
A
#
# COMPACT_ATOMS: atom_id res chain seq x y z
N MET A 1 -7.41 -4.06 -16.51
CA MET A 1 -7.99 -4.53 -15.23
C MET A 1 -8.76 -3.38 -14.60
N LYS A 2 -9.67 -3.71 -13.69
CA LYS A 2 -10.36 -2.74 -12.83
C LYS A 2 -9.60 -2.63 -11.50
N ILE A 3 -9.07 -1.45 -11.21
CA ILE A 3 -8.23 -1.20 -10.03
C ILE A 3 -8.89 -0.14 -9.16
N ALA A 4 -9.17 -0.46 -7.90
CA ALA A 4 -9.62 0.50 -6.91
C ALA A 4 -8.44 0.93 -6.03
N VAL A 5 -8.26 2.24 -5.80
CA VAL A 5 -7.15 2.77 -4.99
C VAL A 5 -7.71 3.56 -3.82
N TYR A 6 -7.67 3.00 -2.61
CA TYR A 6 -7.92 3.73 -1.37
C TYR A 6 -6.73 4.64 -1.03
N GLY A 7 -7.01 5.85 -0.61
CA GLY A 7 -5.98 6.87 -0.38
C GLY A 7 -5.47 7.52 -1.67
N ALA A 8 -6.29 7.54 -2.72
CA ALA A 8 -5.99 8.03 -4.07
C ALA A 8 -5.47 9.48 -4.14
N THR A 9 -5.70 10.30 -3.12
CA THR A 9 -5.24 11.70 -3.04
C THR A 9 -3.95 11.87 -2.23
N GLY A 10 -3.43 10.79 -1.66
CA GLY A 10 -2.19 10.79 -0.89
C GLY A 10 -0.94 10.85 -1.77
N MET A 11 0.22 11.10 -1.16
CA MET A 11 1.51 11.23 -1.85
C MET A 11 1.84 9.99 -2.71
N VAL A 12 1.61 8.80 -2.20
CA VAL A 12 1.85 7.52 -2.91
C VAL A 12 0.64 7.13 -3.74
N GLY A 13 -0.56 7.19 -3.17
CA GLY A 13 -1.79 6.75 -3.84
C GLY A 13 -2.08 7.50 -5.13
N SER A 14 -1.79 8.81 -5.19
CA SER A 14 -1.97 9.59 -6.41
C SER A 14 -1.03 9.15 -7.54
N GLN A 15 0.19 8.72 -7.23
CA GLN A 15 1.12 8.19 -8.22
C GLN A 15 0.69 6.80 -8.72
N ILE A 16 0.14 5.96 -7.82
CA ILE A 16 -0.43 4.66 -8.21
C ILE A 16 -1.63 4.85 -9.15
N VAL A 17 -2.52 5.82 -8.86
CA VAL A 17 -3.62 6.17 -9.78
C VAL A 17 -3.08 6.63 -11.13
N ASN A 18 -2.14 7.58 -11.13
CA ASN A 18 -1.56 8.11 -12.36
C ASN A 18 -0.90 7.03 -13.23
N GLU A 19 -0.10 6.15 -12.61
CA GLU A 19 0.56 5.04 -13.32
C GLU A 19 -0.47 4.04 -13.86
N SER A 20 -1.50 3.71 -13.07
CA SER A 20 -2.59 2.81 -13.48
C SER A 20 -3.34 3.35 -14.69
N VAL A 21 -3.69 4.63 -14.68
CA VAL A 21 -4.36 5.31 -15.81
C VAL A 21 -3.45 5.35 -17.04
N THR A 22 -2.16 5.66 -16.86
CA THR A 22 -1.18 5.72 -17.95
C THR A 22 -1.04 4.37 -18.65
N ARG A 23 -1.15 3.25 -17.90
CA ARG A 23 -1.12 1.89 -18.44
C ARG A 23 -2.46 1.43 -19.02
N GLY A 24 -3.50 2.28 -19.01
CA GLY A 24 -4.80 1.99 -19.62
C GLY A 24 -5.70 1.10 -18.77
N HIS A 25 -5.51 1.05 -17.45
CA HIS A 25 -6.43 0.38 -16.56
C HIS A 25 -7.69 1.22 -16.30
N GLU A 26 -8.80 0.56 -15.97
CA GLU A 26 -10.00 1.20 -15.46
C GLU A 26 -9.80 1.46 -13.95
N VAL A 27 -9.71 2.74 -13.55
CA VAL A 27 -9.30 3.11 -12.20
C VAL A 27 -10.43 3.79 -11.45
N THR A 28 -10.70 3.33 -10.22
CA THR A 28 -11.55 4.00 -9.25
C THR A 28 -10.69 4.62 -8.15
N ALA A 29 -10.65 5.95 -8.13
CA ALA A 29 -9.92 6.73 -7.13
C ALA A 29 -10.79 6.93 -5.89
N ILE A 30 -10.43 6.29 -4.78
CA ILE A 30 -11.23 6.30 -3.56
C ILE A 30 -10.60 7.22 -2.52
N SER A 31 -11.40 8.16 -2.04
CA SER A 31 -11.08 9.03 -0.93
C SER A 31 -12.31 9.27 -0.07
N ARG A 32 -12.14 9.68 1.19
CA ARG A 32 -13.26 9.95 2.10
C ARG A 32 -14.26 10.99 1.57
N LYS A 33 -13.81 11.90 0.72
CA LYS A 33 -14.63 12.98 0.15
C LYS A 33 -14.97 12.78 -1.33
N GLY A 34 -14.53 11.71 -1.96
CA GLY A 34 -14.72 11.47 -3.40
C GLY A 34 -14.04 12.54 -4.26
N ALA A 35 -12.83 12.96 -3.88
CA ALA A 35 -12.10 13.98 -4.63
C ALA A 35 -11.74 13.45 -6.04
N GLU A 36 -11.94 14.29 -7.05
CA GLU A 36 -11.61 13.98 -8.44
C GLU A 36 -10.09 13.81 -8.61
N VAL A 37 -9.72 12.78 -9.35
CA VAL A 37 -8.36 12.50 -9.79
C VAL A 37 -8.37 12.32 -11.31
N PRO A 38 -7.54 13.04 -12.08
CA PRO A 38 -7.57 12.98 -13.54
C PRO A 38 -7.46 11.56 -14.09
N GLY A 39 -8.34 11.20 -15.00
CA GLY A 39 -8.35 9.92 -15.70
C GLY A 39 -8.96 8.75 -14.90
N ALA A 40 -9.37 8.95 -13.66
CA ALA A 40 -9.99 7.93 -12.81
C ALA A 40 -11.43 8.31 -12.43
N ALA A 41 -12.27 7.31 -12.18
CA ALA A 41 -13.59 7.51 -11.59
C ALA A 41 -13.45 7.85 -10.10
N ALA A 42 -13.98 8.98 -9.66
CA ALA A 42 -13.93 9.37 -8.25
C ALA A 42 -15.04 8.68 -7.45
N GLN A 43 -14.70 8.12 -6.30
CA GLN A 43 -15.67 7.52 -5.39
C GLN A 43 -15.39 7.93 -3.94
N ALA A 44 -16.46 8.33 -3.23
CA ALA A 44 -16.39 8.57 -1.80
C ALA A 44 -16.58 7.25 -1.05
N ALA A 45 -15.60 6.86 -0.23
CA ALA A 45 -15.72 5.76 0.72
C ALA A 45 -14.70 5.91 1.85
N ASP A 46 -15.08 5.46 3.04
CA ASP A 46 -14.17 5.30 4.16
C ASP A 46 -13.70 3.84 4.22
N LEU A 47 -12.42 3.61 4.49
CA LEU A 47 -11.88 2.25 4.64
C LEU A 47 -12.50 1.51 5.83
N ALA A 48 -12.96 2.25 6.86
CA ALA A 48 -13.65 1.69 8.01
C ALA A 48 -15.07 1.17 7.71
N ASP A 49 -15.66 1.56 6.56
CA ASP A 49 -16.94 1.03 6.12
C ASP A 49 -16.74 -0.34 5.42
N ALA A 50 -16.89 -1.40 6.21
CA ALA A 50 -16.71 -2.78 5.74
C ALA A 50 -17.67 -3.16 4.61
N GLN A 51 -18.90 -2.62 4.61
CA GLN A 51 -19.89 -2.93 3.58
C GLN A 51 -19.55 -2.23 2.26
N ALA A 52 -19.16 -0.96 2.32
CA ALA A 52 -18.67 -0.24 1.15
C ALA A 52 -17.40 -0.89 0.59
N PHE A 53 -16.45 -1.29 1.46
CA PHE A 53 -15.24 -2.00 1.06
C PHE A 53 -15.56 -3.31 0.33
N ALA A 54 -16.41 -4.17 0.91
CA ALA A 54 -16.78 -5.44 0.30
C ALA A 54 -17.43 -5.26 -1.09
N SER A 55 -18.32 -4.27 -1.22
CA SER A 55 -18.94 -3.94 -2.51
C SER A 55 -17.91 -3.48 -3.55
N ILE A 56 -16.92 -2.66 -3.14
CA ILE A 56 -15.85 -2.21 -4.03
C ILE A 56 -14.97 -3.39 -4.43
N ALA A 57 -14.56 -4.22 -3.48
CA ALA A 57 -13.74 -5.40 -3.72
C ALA A 57 -14.37 -6.36 -4.75
N GLN A 58 -15.67 -6.63 -4.63
CA GLN A 58 -16.40 -7.51 -5.54
C GLN A 58 -16.49 -6.97 -7.00
N ASN A 59 -16.31 -5.68 -7.20
CA ASN A 59 -16.42 -5.04 -8.51
C ASN A 59 -15.09 -4.70 -9.17
N HIS A 60 -13.96 -5.03 -8.50
CA HIS A 60 -12.61 -4.73 -8.98
C HIS A 60 -11.72 -5.98 -8.95
N ASP A 61 -10.82 -6.08 -9.91
CA ASP A 61 -9.82 -7.16 -9.98
C ASP A 61 -8.76 -7.00 -8.88
N VAL A 62 -8.44 -5.75 -8.56
CA VAL A 62 -7.41 -5.37 -7.57
C VAL A 62 -7.89 -4.20 -6.72
N VAL A 63 -7.67 -4.28 -5.42
CA VAL A 63 -7.82 -3.15 -4.49
C VAL A 63 -6.46 -2.79 -3.92
N VAL A 64 -6.05 -1.54 -4.13
CA VAL A 64 -4.81 -0.99 -3.57
C VAL A 64 -5.14 -0.22 -2.29
N LEU A 65 -4.52 -0.59 -1.18
CA LEU A 65 -4.62 0.10 0.11
C LEU A 65 -3.41 1.02 0.29
N ALA A 66 -3.55 2.28 -0.16
CA ALA A 66 -2.53 3.32 -0.06
C ALA A 66 -2.83 4.33 1.06
N THR A 67 -3.38 3.84 2.15
CA THR A 67 -3.65 4.61 3.38
C THR A 67 -2.60 4.30 4.44
N GLY A 68 -2.42 5.21 5.39
CA GLY A 68 -1.51 5.02 6.52
C GLY A 68 -2.11 5.56 7.83
N PRO A 69 -1.53 5.21 8.98
CA PRO A 69 -1.94 5.79 10.25
C PRO A 69 -1.75 7.30 10.24
N SER A 70 -2.52 7.99 11.08
CA SER A 70 -2.45 9.46 11.18
C SER A 70 -1.07 9.92 11.63
N ARG A 71 -0.53 10.93 10.94
CA ARG A 71 0.70 11.64 11.34
C ARG A 71 0.39 12.90 12.16
N THR A 72 -0.88 13.25 12.30
CA THR A 72 -1.34 14.53 12.91
C THR A 72 -2.16 14.31 14.19
N GLY A 73 -1.97 13.18 14.87
CA GLY A 73 -2.57 12.90 16.19
C GLY A 73 -3.94 12.23 16.16
N GLY A 74 -4.33 11.57 15.07
CA GLY A 74 -5.51 10.68 15.07
C GLY A 74 -5.22 9.35 15.78
N GLU A 75 -6.28 8.62 16.11
CA GLU A 75 -6.18 7.31 16.74
C GLU A 75 -5.65 6.27 15.74
N HIS A 76 -4.46 5.77 16.02
CA HIS A 76 -3.84 4.73 15.19
C HIS A 76 -4.60 3.40 15.19
N SER A 77 -5.34 3.11 16.27
CA SER A 77 -6.19 1.93 16.40
C SER A 77 -7.30 1.92 15.35
N GLU A 78 -7.94 3.06 15.08
CA GLU A 78 -9.01 3.16 14.08
C GLU A 78 -8.53 2.77 12.69
N TRP A 79 -7.33 3.24 12.29
CA TRP A 79 -6.76 2.86 11.03
C TRP A 79 -6.39 1.36 10.99
N LEU A 80 -5.82 0.82 12.06
CA LEU A 80 -5.46 -0.59 12.14
C LEU A 80 -6.70 -1.49 12.04
N ASP A 81 -7.76 -1.14 12.75
CA ASP A 81 -9.03 -1.89 12.74
C ASP A 81 -9.66 -1.85 11.33
N ALA A 82 -9.62 -0.69 10.65
CA ALA A 82 -10.08 -0.56 9.28
C ALA A 82 -9.28 -1.44 8.31
N MET A 83 -7.95 -1.50 8.43
CA MET A 83 -7.09 -2.37 7.62
C MET A 83 -7.43 -3.85 7.86
N VAL A 84 -7.56 -4.28 9.11
CA VAL A 84 -7.91 -5.67 9.47
C VAL A 84 -9.28 -6.05 8.93
N SER A 85 -10.24 -5.14 9.03
CA SER A 85 -11.58 -5.31 8.45
C SER A 85 -11.50 -5.45 6.92
N ALA A 86 -10.74 -4.60 6.24
CA ALA A 86 -10.55 -4.68 4.79
C ALA A 86 -9.95 -6.03 4.37
N TYR A 87 -8.92 -6.52 5.08
CA TYR A 87 -8.32 -7.82 4.79
C TYR A 87 -9.34 -8.96 4.85
N SER A 88 -10.23 -8.93 5.86
CA SER A 88 -11.25 -9.96 6.07
C SER A 88 -12.38 -9.92 5.03
N ASN A 89 -12.56 -8.79 4.35
CA ASN A 89 -13.64 -8.56 3.36
C ASN A 89 -13.14 -8.54 1.91
N ALA A 90 -11.92 -9.04 1.65
CA ALA A 90 -11.27 -8.99 0.33
C ALA A 90 -11.35 -10.32 -0.44
N GLU A 91 -12.24 -11.21 -0.06
CA GLU A 91 -12.37 -12.51 -0.76
C GLU A 91 -12.76 -12.30 -2.23
N GLY A 92 -12.02 -12.96 -3.13
CA GLY A 92 -12.27 -12.88 -4.58
C GLY A 92 -11.60 -11.71 -5.29
N THR A 93 -10.96 -10.78 -4.57
CA THR A 93 -10.14 -9.72 -5.15
C THR A 93 -8.70 -9.80 -4.65
N ARG A 94 -7.77 -9.22 -5.40
CA ARG A 94 -6.38 -9.13 -4.97
C ARG A 94 -6.12 -7.84 -4.20
N LEU A 95 -5.52 -7.97 -3.02
CA LEU A 95 -5.07 -6.82 -2.23
C LEU A 95 -3.63 -6.46 -2.55
N MET A 96 -3.39 -5.21 -2.89
CA MET A 96 -2.07 -4.61 -2.95
C MET A 96 -1.94 -3.58 -1.84
N ILE A 97 -0.98 -3.76 -0.95
CA ILE A 97 -0.88 -2.98 0.29
C ILE A 97 0.40 -2.15 0.26
N VAL A 98 0.26 -0.84 0.41
CA VAL A 98 1.39 0.06 0.65
C VAL A 98 1.86 -0.18 2.08
N GLY A 99 3.03 -0.81 2.20
CA GLY A 99 3.63 -1.15 3.49
C GLY A 99 4.47 -0.02 4.07
N GLY A 100 5.19 -0.33 5.14
CA GLY A 100 6.13 0.58 5.79
C GLY A 100 7.55 0.01 5.80
N ALA A 101 8.55 0.85 5.51
CA ALA A 101 9.97 0.48 5.54
C ALA A 101 10.43 -0.08 6.89
N GLY A 102 9.82 0.37 7.99
CA GLY A 102 10.14 -0.11 9.35
C GLY A 102 9.93 -1.61 9.55
N THR A 103 9.17 -2.28 8.66
CA THR A 103 8.97 -3.73 8.70
C THR A 103 10.08 -4.53 8.03
N LEU A 104 10.94 -3.89 7.23
CA LEU A 104 12.09 -4.53 6.58
C LEU A 104 13.15 -4.91 7.61
N GLU A 105 13.97 -5.89 7.31
CA GLU A 105 14.91 -6.49 8.25
C GLU A 105 16.35 -6.43 7.73
N ILE A 106 17.30 -6.17 8.63
CA ILE A 106 18.74 -6.34 8.41
C ILE A 106 19.21 -7.30 9.48
N ASP A 107 19.85 -8.39 9.07
CA ASP A 107 20.35 -9.45 9.96
C ASP A 107 19.28 -9.99 10.93
N GLY A 108 18.02 -10.06 10.48
CA GLY A 108 16.89 -10.55 11.27
C GLY A 108 16.32 -9.54 12.28
N VAL A 109 16.81 -8.29 12.27
CA VAL A 109 16.28 -7.19 13.09
C VAL A 109 15.51 -6.22 12.21
N ARG A 110 14.24 -5.93 12.57
CA ARG A 110 13.45 -4.96 11.82
C ARG A 110 14.07 -3.57 11.95
N LEU A 111 13.99 -2.78 10.88
CA LEU A 111 14.44 -1.39 10.91
C LEU A 111 13.79 -0.60 12.05
N LEU A 112 12.50 -0.84 12.31
CA LEU A 112 11.75 -0.26 13.42
C LEU A 112 12.39 -0.51 14.81
N ASP A 113 13.03 -1.66 15.01
CA ASP A 113 13.63 -2.07 16.27
C ASP A 113 15.11 -1.66 16.38
N SER A 114 15.66 -1.06 15.31
CA SER A 114 17.00 -0.50 15.32
C SER A 114 17.12 0.69 16.28
N PRO A 115 18.23 0.83 17.03
CA PRO A 115 18.47 2.02 17.86
C PRO A 115 18.55 3.32 17.05
N ASP A 116 18.86 3.24 15.75
CA ASP A 116 18.97 4.40 14.85
C ASP A 116 17.62 4.77 14.19
N PHE A 117 16.54 4.04 14.49
CA PHE A 117 15.22 4.35 13.90
C PHE A 117 14.69 5.68 14.44
N PRO A 118 14.30 6.62 13.56
CA PRO A 118 13.86 7.95 13.99
C PRO A 118 12.61 7.88 14.89
N GLU A 119 12.71 8.41 16.11
CA GLU A 119 11.61 8.40 17.09
C GLU A 119 10.33 9.02 16.57
N ALA A 120 10.43 10.07 15.73
CA ALA A 120 9.29 10.76 15.13
C ALA A 120 8.39 9.83 14.28
N TYR A 121 8.92 8.74 13.73
CA TYR A 121 8.16 7.78 12.90
C TYR A 121 7.81 6.49 13.62
N LYS A 122 8.27 6.30 14.86
CA LYS A 122 8.18 5.02 15.57
C LYS A 122 6.74 4.57 15.84
N ALA A 123 5.87 5.50 16.22
CA ALA A 123 4.47 5.20 16.48
C ALA A 123 3.74 4.73 15.20
N GLU A 124 3.94 5.46 14.09
CA GLU A 124 3.39 5.11 12.77
C GLU A 124 3.93 3.76 12.28
N ALA A 125 5.26 3.57 12.35
CA ALA A 125 5.91 2.34 11.91
C ALA A 125 5.49 1.12 12.75
N THR A 126 5.30 1.29 14.05
CA THR A 126 4.78 0.24 14.94
C THR A 126 3.38 -0.18 14.54
N THR A 127 2.52 0.78 14.22
CA THR A 127 1.14 0.49 13.79
C THR A 127 1.12 -0.18 12.41
N ALA A 128 1.94 0.29 11.47
CA ALA A 128 2.11 -0.35 10.16
C ALA A 128 2.64 -1.79 10.28
N ALA A 129 3.56 -2.04 11.22
CA ALA A 129 4.05 -3.39 11.49
C ALA A 129 2.94 -4.32 12.03
N LYS A 130 2.06 -3.82 12.90
CA LYS A 130 0.89 -4.59 13.37
C LYS A 130 -0.06 -4.94 12.22
N ALA A 131 -0.30 -4.01 11.29
CA ALA A 131 -1.12 -4.26 10.10
C ALA A 131 -0.48 -5.33 9.19
N PHE A 132 0.85 -5.30 9.04
CA PHE A 132 1.58 -6.33 8.29
C PHE A 132 1.48 -7.71 8.97
N GLU A 133 1.63 -7.80 10.29
CA GLU A 133 1.44 -9.06 11.00
C GLU A 133 0.00 -9.57 10.89
N ALA A 134 -0.99 -8.68 10.90
CA ALA A 134 -2.39 -9.04 10.75
C ALA A 134 -2.71 -9.65 9.37
N VAL A 135 -2.19 -9.07 8.27
CA VAL A 135 -2.44 -9.61 6.93
C VAL A 135 -1.84 -11.01 6.74
N LYS A 136 -0.72 -11.31 7.39
CA LYS A 136 -0.10 -12.65 7.38
C LYS A 136 -0.99 -13.72 8.01
N GLN A 137 -1.88 -13.35 8.92
CA GLN A 137 -2.80 -14.26 9.60
C GLN A 137 -4.10 -14.49 8.83
N THR A 138 -4.29 -13.84 7.68
CA THR A 138 -5.50 -14.04 6.86
C THR A 138 -5.56 -15.44 6.27
N PRO A 139 -6.77 -15.99 6.05
CA PRO A 139 -6.94 -17.26 5.36
C PRO A 139 -6.24 -17.31 4.00
N GLU A 140 -5.91 -18.51 3.53
CA GLU A 140 -5.24 -18.68 2.21
C GLU A 140 -6.09 -18.20 1.03
N THR A 141 -7.40 -18.08 1.22
CA THR A 141 -8.33 -17.52 0.22
C THR A 141 -8.12 -16.04 -0.05
N ILE A 142 -7.45 -15.31 0.86
CA ILE A 142 -7.14 -13.89 0.68
C ILE A 142 -5.80 -13.75 -0.06
N ASP A 143 -5.87 -13.26 -1.28
CA ASP A 143 -4.69 -12.96 -2.11
C ASP A 143 -4.18 -11.55 -1.81
N TRP A 144 -3.00 -11.45 -1.22
CA TRP A 144 -2.41 -10.16 -0.85
C TRP A 144 -0.94 -10.07 -1.23
N THR A 145 -0.48 -8.86 -1.46
CA THR A 145 0.94 -8.51 -1.58
C THR A 145 1.21 -7.19 -0.85
N VAL A 146 2.28 -7.13 -0.07
CA VAL A 146 2.74 -5.89 0.57
C VAL A 146 3.99 -5.39 -0.15
N LEU A 147 3.93 -4.18 -0.70
CA LEU A 147 5.11 -3.46 -1.17
C LEU A 147 5.55 -2.48 -0.08
N ALA A 148 6.65 -2.79 0.61
CA ALA A 148 7.29 -1.89 1.55
C ALA A 148 8.18 -0.91 0.77
N PRO A 149 8.11 0.41 1.01
CA PRO A 149 9.02 1.34 0.36
C PRO A 149 10.46 1.16 0.87
N ALA A 150 11.42 1.72 0.13
CA ALA A 150 12.75 1.98 0.68
C ALA A 150 12.64 2.92 1.91
N PRO A 151 13.67 2.99 2.78
CA PRO A 151 13.67 3.86 3.98
C PRO A 151 13.30 5.32 3.68
N VAL A 152 13.71 5.84 2.54
CA VAL A 152 13.32 7.17 2.06
C VAL A 152 12.42 7.03 0.84
N ILE A 153 11.17 7.50 0.95
CA ILE A 153 10.24 7.60 -0.18
C ILE A 153 9.76 9.05 -0.30
N GLN A 154 9.92 9.64 -1.46
CA GLN A 154 9.56 11.02 -1.74
C GLN A 154 9.23 11.25 -3.22
N PRO A 155 8.52 12.32 -3.58
CA PRO A 155 8.33 12.69 -4.99
C PRO A 155 9.68 12.86 -5.71
N GLY A 156 9.76 12.35 -6.96
CA GLY A 156 10.97 12.40 -7.78
C GLY A 156 10.67 12.16 -9.25
N GLU A 157 11.60 11.61 -9.98
CA GLU A 157 11.42 11.23 -11.38
C GLU A 157 10.82 9.82 -11.51
N ARG A 158 10.06 9.61 -12.59
CA ARG A 158 9.64 8.30 -13.05
C ARG A 158 10.71 7.78 -14.01
N THR A 159 11.64 6.99 -13.50
CA THR A 159 12.70 6.40 -14.32
C THR A 159 12.26 5.08 -14.94
N GLY A 160 11.40 4.34 -14.25
CA GLY A 160 11.02 2.96 -14.59
C GLY A 160 12.12 1.95 -14.27
N GLU A 161 13.21 2.37 -13.63
CA GLU A 161 14.33 1.54 -13.24
C GLU A 161 14.40 1.44 -11.71
N TYR A 162 14.37 0.23 -11.18
CA TYR A 162 14.45 -0.04 -9.74
C TYR A 162 14.95 -1.47 -9.50
N THR A 163 15.44 -1.72 -8.30
CA THR A 163 15.81 -3.04 -7.81
C THR A 163 14.79 -3.52 -6.79
N VAL A 164 14.60 -4.84 -6.70
CA VAL A 164 13.68 -5.46 -5.75
C VAL A 164 14.41 -6.38 -4.78
N ALA A 165 13.90 -6.48 -3.56
CA ALA A 165 14.29 -7.47 -2.57
C ALA A 165 13.05 -7.93 -1.80
N LYS A 166 13.15 -9.00 -1.00
CA LYS A 166 12.02 -9.51 -0.22
C LYS A 166 11.90 -8.79 1.12
N ASP A 167 12.71 -9.21 2.06
CA ASP A 167 12.57 -8.82 3.46
C ASP A 167 13.62 -7.78 3.91
N SER A 168 14.72 -7.67 3.19
CA SER A 168 15.74 -6.65 3.44
C SER A 168 15.61 -5.48 2.46
N PRO A 169 16.01 -4.25 2.83
CA PRO A 169 15.99 -3.11 1.93
C PRO A 169 16.73 -3.39 0.62
N ALA A 170 16.11 -3.05 -0.51
CA ALA A 170 16.75 -3.12 -1.84
C ALA A 170 17.73 -1.96 -2.08
N GLY A 171 17.62 -0.91 -1.29
CA GLY A 171 18.41 0.31 -1.33
C GLY A 171 17.88 1.32 -0.33
N ASN A 172 18.36 2.56 -0.39
CA ASN A 172 18.06 3.59 0.61
C ASN A 172 16.87 4.47 0.24
N SER A 173 16.56 4.63 -1.04
CA SER A 173 15.52 5.56 -1.51
C SER A 173 14.72 4.98 -2.66
N ILE A 174 13.53 5.55 -2.87
CA ILE A 174 12.72 5.36 -4.07
C ILE A 174 11.87 6.62 -4.31
N SER A 175 11.68 7.00 -5.57
CA SER A 175 10.69 8.00 -5.92
C SER A 175 9.28 7.43 -5.77
N THR A 176 8.30 8.26 -5.42
CA THR A 176 6.89 7.82 -5.39
C THR A 176 6.41 7.36 -6.76
N GLN A 177 7.01 7.88 -7.82
CA GLN A 177 6.73 7.50 -9.20
C GLN A 177 7.24 6.10 -9.53
N ASP A 178 8.49 5.77 -9.19
CA ASP A 178 9.02 4.42 -9.43
C ASP A 178 8.45 3.39 -8.45
N TYR A 179 8.07 3.81 -7.24
CA TYR A 179 7.27 2.98 -6.35
C TYR A 179 5.92 2.60 -7.00
N ALA A 180 5.25 3.53 -7.68
CA ALA A 180 4.03 3.24 -8.42
C ALA A 180 4.29 2.30 -9.60
N VAL A 181 5.42 2.47 -10.33
CA VAL A 181 5.83 1.53 -11.37
C VAL A 181 5.98 0.12 -10.79
N ALA A 182 6.74 -0.05 -9.70
CA ALA A 182 6.94 -1.35 -9.05
C ALA A 182 5.62 -1.98 -8.57
N MET A 183 4.68 -1.16 -8.06
CA MET A 183 3.34 -1.59 -7.66
C MET A 183 2.56 -2.13 -8.86
N LEU A 184 2.55 -1.43 -9.98
CA LEU A 184 1.81 -1.83 -11.18
C LEU A 184 2.47 -3.04 -11.88
N ASP A 185 3.80 -3.15 -11.90
CA ASP A 185 4.49 -4.32 -12.41
C ASP A 185 4.08 -5.59 -11.65
N GLU A 186 4.00 -5.51 -10.31
CA GLU A 186 3.52 -6.62 -9.48
C GLU A 186 2.02 -6.91 -9.68
N ILE A 187 1.20 -5.90 -9.96
CA ILE A 187 -0.23 -6.07 -10.28
C ILE A 187 -0.38 -6.83 -11.61
N GLU A 188 0.37 -6.43 -12.64
CA GLU A 188 0.28 -6.99 -13.99
C GLU A 188 0.97 -8.36 -14.11
N SER A 189 2.06 -8.55 -13.37
CA SER A 189 2.89 -9.77 -13.39
C SER A 189 3.20 -10.24 -11.97
N PRO A 190 2.25 -10.91 -11.30
CA PRO A 190 2.36 -11.30 -9.90
C PRO A 190 3.54 -12.23 -9.62
N ALA A 191 4.50 -11.78 -8.82
CA ALA A 191 5.65 -12.56 -8.36
C ALA A 191 5.68 -12.75 -6.83
N HIS A 192 4.92 -11.94 -6.07
CA HIS A 192 5.00 -11.90 -4.62
C HIS A 192 3.62 -12.11 -3.94
N ARG A 193 2.88 -13.16 -4.37
CA ARG A 193 1.59 -13.48 -3.73
C ARG A 193 1.79 -13.92 -2.30
N ARG A 194 0.96 -13.38 -1.39
CA ARG A 194 1.00 -13.62 0.06
C ARG A 194 2.39 -13.38 0.65
N ALA A 195 3.05 -12.35 0.15
CA ALA A 195 4.41 -11.99 0.54
C ALA A 195 4.59 -10.46 0.61
N ARG A 196 5.65 -10.06 1.30
CA ARG A 196 6.20 -8.72 1.23
C ARG A 196 7.36 -8.71 0.25
N PHE A 197 7.48 -7.61 -0.48
CA PHE A 197 8.69 -7.23 -1.19
C PHE A 197 8.95 -5.74 -1.04
N THR A 198 10.10 -5.29 -1.47
CA THR A 198 10.50 -3.88 -1.44
C THR A 198 11.18 -3.50 -2.74
N ALA A 199 11.17 -2.22 -3.07
CA ALA A 199 11.81 -1.66 -4.25
C ALA A 199 12.60 -0.41 -3.88
N ALA A 200 13.72 -0.18 -4.59
CA ALA A 200 14.57 1.00 -4.44
C ALA A 200 15.24 1.39 -5.77
N ASN A 201 15.59 2.66 -5.94
CA ASN A 201 16.39 3.21 -7.04
C ASN A 201 17.42 4.22 -6.54
#